data_bafaf89e1790a1854efeb8c1174a152c
#
_entry.id   bafaf89e1790a1854efeb8c1174a152c
#
_cell.length_a   1.000
_cell.length_b   1.000
_cell.length_c   1.000
_cell.angle_alpha   90.00
_cell.angle_beta   90.00
_cell.angle_gamma   90.00
#
_symmetry.space_group_name_H-M   'P 1'
#
loop_
_entity.id
_entity.type
_entity.pdbx_description
1 polymer ?
#
loop_
_entity_poly.entity_id
_entity_poly.type
_entity_poly.pdbx_seq_one_letter_code
_entity_poly.pdbx_strand_id
1 'polypeptide(L)'
;ELDAVFDLPYQRRPHPVYGDANIPAYDMIKTSVNIMRGCFGGCTFCSITEHEGRVIQSRSEESILREVEKIRDQVPGFTGSISDLGGPTANMYQLNCNDDVIQANCRRLSCVYPTICKNLETDHSPTTQLYRKARAIPGIKRILIASGLRYDLAILDEEYVKELVTHHVGGYLKIAPEHSEDSTLSKMMKPGMGSYQAFKKMFEKYC
;
A
#
# COMPACT_ATOMS: atom_id res chain seq x y z
N GLU A 1 16.04 2.46 -11.17
CA GLU A 1 16.65 3.46 -10.26
C GLU A 1 16.13 3.29 -8.84
N LEU A 2 14.80 3.22 -8.62
CA LEU A 2 14.19 2.99 -7.30
C LEU A 2 14.68 1.69 -6.65
N ASP A 3 14.73 0.59 -7.40
CA ASP A 3 15.22 -0.70 -6.90
C ASP A 3 16.65 -0.61 -6.40
N ALA A 4 17.53 0.10 -7.11
CA ALA A 4 18.92 0.27 -6.69
C ALA A 4 19.04 0.99 -5.33
N VAL A 5 18.12 1.92 -5.03
CA VAL A 5 18.06 2.57 -3.71
C VAL A 5 17.64 1.58 -2.63
N PHE A 6 16.62 0.76 -2.89
CA PHE A 6 16.14 -0.23 -1.94
C PHE A 6 17.09 -1.44 -1.77
N ASP A 7 17.94 -1.70 -2.76
CA ASP A 7 18.96 -2.77 -2.70
C ASP A 7 20.23 -2.38 -1.92
N LEU A 8 20.35 -1.12 -1.48
CA LEU A 8 21.45 -0.69 -0.60
C LEU A 8 21.48 -1.54 0.68
N PRO A 9 22.67 -1.71 1.32
CA PRO A 9 22.85 -2.61 2.46
C PRO A 9 22.28 -2.01 3.76
N TYR A 10 21.00 -1.78 3.81
CA TYR A 10 20.31 -1.33 5.03
C TYR A 10 20.37 -2.38 6.12
N GLN A 11 20.80 -1.99 7.33
CA GLN A 11 20.98 -2.91 8.45
C GLN A 11 19.66 -3.29 9.16
N ARG A 12 18.58 -2.55 8.96
CA ARG A 12 17.30 -2.74 9.65
C ARG A 12 17.45 -2.84 11.17
N ARG A 13 18.24 -1.95 11.76
CA ARG A 13 18.50 -1.89 13.20
C ARG A 13 18.25 -0.50 13.75
N PRO A 14 17.89 -0.38 15.02
CA PRO A 14 17.87 0.92 15.70
C PRO A 14 19.23 1.60 15.64
N HIS A 15 19.23 2.93 15.68
CA HIS A 15 20.48 3.67 15.77
C HIS A 15 21.22 3.32 17.09
N PRO A 16 22.54 3.14 17.09
CA PRO A 16 23.32 2.73 18.28
C PRO A 16 23.14 3.62 19.50
N VAL A 17 22.74 4.88 19.31
CA VAL A 17 22.47 5.83 20.43
C VAL A 17 21.39 5.31 21.40
N TYR A 18 20.50 4.45 20.93
CA TYR A 18 19.43 3.88 21.78
C TYR A 18 19.89 2.72 22.67
N GLY A 19 21.10 2.17 22.44
CA GLY A 19 21.61 1.03 23.20
C GLY A 19 20.61 -0.13 23.23
N ASP A 20 20.30 -0.61 24.41
CA ASP A 20 19.34 -1.72 24.63
C ASP A 20 17.90 -1.25 24.86
N ALA A 21 17.60 0.03 24.62
CA ALA A 21 16.25 0.54 24.80
C ALA A 21 15.26 -0.11 23.81
N ASN A 22 14.13 -0.57 24.31
CA ASN A 22 13.05 -1.04 23.46
C ASN A 22 12.38 0.14 22.76
N ILE A 23 12.28 0.06 21.43
CA ILE A 23 11.64 1.08 20.59
C ILE A 23 10.37 0.45 19.98
N PRO A 24 9.18 0.69 20.54
CA PRO A 24 7.94 0.07 20.07
C PRO A 24 7.65 0.32 18.59
N ALA A 25 7.95 1.53 18.10
CA ALA A 25 7.78 1.86 16.68
C ALA A 25 8.67 0.98 15.77
N TYR A 26 9.92 0.74 16.19
CA TYR A 26 10.81 -0.16 15.44
C TYR A 26 10.27 -1.59 15.40
N ASP A 27 9.78 -2.09 16.52
CA ASP A 27 9.20 -3.44 16.57
C ASP A 27 8.03 -3.63 15.62
N MET A 28 7.25 -2.58 15.41
CA MET A 28 6.12 -2.60 14.47
C MET A 28 6.55 -2.65 13.00
N ILE A 29 7.67 -2.00 12.65
CA ILE A 29 8.04 -1.77 11.25
C ILE A 29 9.26 -2.59 10.79
N LYS A 30 10.02 -3.21 11.68
CA LYS A 30 11.28 -3.91 11.35
C LYS A 30 11.15 -4.98 10.26
N THR A 31 9.97 -5.54 10.07
CA THR A 31 9.66 -6.51 9.02
C THR A 31 8.70 -5.97 7.96
N SER A 32 8.53 -4.65 7.86
CA SER A 32 7.74 -4.04 6.79
C SER A 32 8.58 -3.87 5.52
N VAL A 33 7.92 -3.96 4.36
CA VAL A 33 8.51 -3.76 3.04
C VAL A 33 7.70 -2.71 2.30
N ASN A 34 8.37 -1.65 1.87
CA ASN A 34 7.77 -0.62 1.04
C ASN A 34 7.87 -1.03 -0.43
N ILE A 35 6.74 -1.12 -1.13
CA ILE A 35 6.68 -1.61 -2.52
C ILE A 35 6.61 -0.49 -3.56
N MET A 36 6.28 0.73 -3.13
CA MET A 36 6.10 1.87 -4.02
C MET A 36 6.21 3.19 -3.27
N ARG A 37 6.38 4.28 -4.01
CA ARG A 37 6.32 5.67 -3.59
C ARG A 37 5.27 6.42 -4.39
N GLY A 38 4.77 7.54 -3.84
CA GLY A 38 3.77 8.39 -4.45
C GLY A 38 2.34 8.06 -4.05
N CYS A 39 1.45 9.02 -4.29
CA CYS A 39 0.02 8.87 -4.07
C CYS A 39 -0.76 9.85 -4.94
N PHE A 40 -1.63 9.34 -5.81
CA PHE A 40 -2.49 10.16 -6.66
C PHE A 40 -3.84 10.51 -6.01
N GLY A 41 -4.00 10.27 -4.71
CA GLY A 41 -5.22 10.55 -3.96
C GLY A 41 -5.57 12.02 -3.87
N GLY A 42 -4.57 12.89 -3.67
CA GLY A 42 -4.74 14.34 -3.63
C GLY A 42 -5.60 14.85 -2.46
N CYS A 43 -5.67 14.10 -1.35
CA CYS A 43 -6.46 14.50 -0.18
C CYS A 43 -5.92 15.82 0.39
N THR A 44 -6.80 16.79 0.65
CA THR A 44 -6.42 18.17 1.00
C THR A 44 -5.66 18.32 2.32
N PHE A 45 -5.74 17.35 3.20
CA PHE A 45 -5.09 17.32 4.52
C PHE A 45 -3.78 16.52 4.52
N CYS A 46 -3.43 15.84 3.42
CA CYS A 46 -2.33 14.89 3.37
C CYS A 46 -1.15 15.44 2.57
N SER A 47 0.06 15.38 3.15
CA SER A 47 1.27 15.86 2.51
C SER A 47 2.01 14.80 1.67
N ILE A 48 1.52 13.55 1.60
CA ILE A 48 2.23 12.48 0.88
C ILE A 48 2.42 12.84 -0.60
N THR A 49 1.41 13.38 -1.26
CA THR A 49 1.50 13.81 -2.66
C THR A 49 2.58 14.87 -2.88
N GLU A 50 2.80 15.75 -1.90
CA GLU A 50 3.83 16.80 -1.96
C GLU A 50 5.24 16.23 -1.71
N HIS A 51 5.37 15.26 -0.81
CA HIS A 51 6.66 14.66 -0.46
C HIS A 51 7.14 13.61 -1.45
N GLU A 52 6.23 12.74 -1.90
CA GLU A 52 6.57 11.56 -2.71
C GLU A 52 6.15 11.71 -4.18
N GLY A 53 5.36 12.74 -4.47
CA GLY A 53 4.82 12.98 -5.79
C GLY A 53 3.49 12.25 -6.03
N ARG A 54 2.85 12.65 -7.14
CA ARG A 54 1.56 12.11 -7.56
C ARG A 54 1.67 10.89 -8.47
N VAL A 55 2.79 10.75 -9.15
CA VAL A 55 3.07 9.60 -10.03
C VAL A 55 3.58 8.46 -9.18
N ILE A 56 2.95 7.30 -9.32
CA ILE A 56 3.37 6.12 -8.58
C ILE A 56 4.70 5.61 -9.15
N GLN A 57 5.67 5.47 -8.27
CA GLN A 57 6.96 4.85 -8.56
C GLN A 57 7.00 3.50 -7.87
N SER A 58 6.74 2.44 -8.63
CA SER A 58 6.73 1.07 -8.12
C SER A 58 8.11 0.45 -8.22
N ARG A 59 8.48 -0.33 -7.21
CA ARG A 59 9.62 -1.23 -7.26
C ARG A 59 9.30 -2.40 -8.18
N SER A 60 10.34 -3.04 -8.73
CA SER A 60 10.16 -4.30 -9.41
C SER A 60 9.76 -5.41 -8.43
N GLU A 61 9.02 -6.39 -8.92
CA GLU A 61 8.62 -7.55 -8.13
C GLU A 61 9.85 -8.27 -7.56
N GLU A 62 10.89 -8.46 -8.36
CA GLU A 62 12.14 -9.11 -7.97
C GLU A 62 12.83 -8.38 -6.82
N SER A 63 12.87 -7.04 -6.84
CA SER A 63 13.44 -6.24 -5.76
C SER A 63 12.67 -6.45 -4.45
N ILE A 64 11.34 -6.46 -4.51
CA ILE A 64 10.47 -6.66 -3.35
C ILE A 64 10.65 -8.08 -2.77
N LEU A 65 10.61 -9.11 -3.61
CA LEU A 65 10.75 -10.50 -3.17
C LEU A 65 12.13 -10.76 -2.55
N ARG A 66 13.20 -10.21 -3.14
CA ARG A 66 14.56 -10.27 -2.55
C ARG A 66 14.61 -9.63 -1.16
N GLU A 67 13.90 -8.52 -0.95
CA GLU A 67 13.87 -7.89 0.36
C GLU A 67 13.11 -8.72 1.39
N VAL A 68 12.00 -9.36 1.00
CA VAL A 68 11.28 -10.32 1.86
C VAL A 68 12.21 -11.48 2.26
N GLU A 69 12.99 -12.02 1.32
CA GLU A 69 13.99 -13.06 1.60
C GLU A 69 15.10 -12.57 2.54
N LYS A 70 15.64 -11.38 2.29
CA LYS A 70 16.63 -10.75 3.20
C LYS A 70 16.09 -10.59 4.62
N ILE A 71 14.84 -10.18 4.79
CA ILE A 71 14.20 -10.07 6.11
C ILE A 71 14.13 -11.44 6.77
N ARG A 72 13.66 -12.47 6.04
CA ARG A 72 13.59 -13.86 6.53
C ARG A 72 14.94 -14.35 7.05
N ASP A 73 16.00 -14.08 6.29
CA ASP A 73 17.33 -14.66 6.53
C ASP A 73 18.19 -13.84 7.51
N GLN A 74 17.96 -12.53 7.62
CA GLN A 74 18.86 -11.62 8.33
C GLN A 74 18.27 -10.95 9.56
N VAL A 75 16.92 -10.87 9.69
CA VAL A 75 16.30 -10.23 10.86
C VAL A 75 16.31 -11.21 12.06
N PRO A 76 17.03 -10.91 13.15
CA PRO A 76 17.07 -11.77 14.31
C PRO A 76 15.67 -12.01 14.90
N GLY A 77 15.35 -13.28 15.18
CA GLY A 77 14.06 -13.65 15.77
C GLY A 77 12.87 -13.51 14.82
N PHE A 78 13.11 -13.51 13.52
CA PHE A 78 12.03 -13.48 12.53
C PHE A 78 11.08 -14.67 12.70
N THR A 79 9.78 -14.40 12.82
CA THR A 79 8.75 -15.40 13.12
C THR A 79 8.03 -15.96 11.90
N GLY A 80 8.41 -15.52 10.71
CA GLY A 80 7.74 -15.85 9.44
C GLY A 80 6.67 -14.84 9.02
N SER A 81 6.52 -13.72 9.74
CA SER A 81 5.52 -12.69 9.43
C SER A 81 6.17 -11.42 8.90
N ILE A 82 5.77 -11.01 7.70
CA ILE A 82 5.98 -9.65 7.18
C ILE A 82 4.84 -8.79 7.74
N SER A 83 5.21 -7.74 8.46
CA SER A 83 4.24 -6.89 9.17
C SER A 83 3.45 -5.96 8.25
N ASP A 84 4.02 -5.61 7.12
CA ASP A 84 3.37 -4.84 6.06
C ASP A 84 4.09 -5.05 4.72
N LEU A 85 3.36 -5.36 3.68
CA LEU A 85 3.82 -5.32 2.29
C LEU A 85 3.01 -4.24 1.56
N GLY A 86 3.42 -2.99 1.70
CA GLY A 86 2.60 -1.87 1.29
C GLY A 86 3.38 -0.60 0.98
N GLY A 87 2.75 0.54 1.16
CA GLY A 87 3.31 1.85 0.85
C GLY A 87 2.40 2.99 1.34
N PRO A 88 2.53 4.19 0.79
CA PRO A 88 1.66 5.32 1.15
C PRO A 88 0.17 5.01 1.02
N THR A 89 -0.18 4.18 0.03
CA THR A 89 -1.50 3.58 -0.16
C THR A 89 -1.31 2.18 -0.73
N ALA A 90 -1.66 1.14 0.02
CA ALA A 90 -1.28 -0.25 -0.28
C ALA A 90 -1.69 -0.72 -1.69
N ASN A 91 -2.86 -0.31 -2.18
CA ASN A 91 -3.39 -0.73 -3.46
C ASN A 91 -3.21 0.28 -4.60
N MET A 92 -2.09 1.01 -4.59
CA MET A 92 -1.69 1.84 -5.73
C MET A 92 -0.45 1.29 -6.47
N TYR A 93 0.05 0.14 -6.07
CA TYR A 93 1.20 -0.50 -6.72
C TYR A 93 0.91 -0.76 -8.20
N GLN A 94 1.80 -0.22 -9.06
CA GLN A 94 1.72 -0.26 -10.53
C GLN A 94 0.48 0.43 -11.15
N LEU A 95 -0.32 1.15 -10.37
CA LEU A 95 -1.42 1.93 -10.93
C LEU A 95 -0.92 3.31 -11.36
N ASN A 96 -1.04 3.59 -12.65
CA ASN A 96 -0.60 4.86 -13.25
C ASN A 96 -1.63 5.38 -14.26
N CYS A 97 -1.35 6.52 -14.85
CA CYS A 97 -2.10 6.99 -16.01
C CYS A 97 -1.77 6.11 -17.22
N ASN A 98 -2.78 5.73 -18.01
CA ASN A 98 -2.62 4.92 -19.23
C ASN A 98 -2.02 5.69 -20.41
N ASP A 99 -1.71 6.98 -20.24
CA ASP A 99 -1.17 7.86 -21.27
C ASP A 99 -0.11 8.79 -20.67
N ASP A 100 1.14 8.58 -21.05
CA ASP A 100 2.29 9.34 -20.52
C ASP A 100 2.24 10.81 -20.93
N VAL A 101 1.71 11.14 -22.11
CA VAL A 101 1.60 12.55 -22.58
C VAL A 101 0.54 13.28 -21.76
N ILE A 102 -0.58 12.62 -21.50
CA ILE A 102 -1.62 13.15 -20.62
C ILE A 102 -1.06 13.29 -19.20
N GLN A 103 -0.36 12.28 -18.70
CA GLN A 103 0.23 12.30 -17.35
C GLN A 103 1.19 13.48 -17.16
N ALA A 104 2.10 13.70 -18.11
CA ALA A 104 3.09 14.77 -18.05
C ALA A 104 2.46 16.17 -18.04
N ASN A 105 1.30 16.34 -18.68
CA ASN A 105 0.62 17.65 -18.80
C ASN A 105 -0.60 17.78 -17.87
N CYS A 106 -0.92 16.76 -17.09
CA CYS A 106 -2.13 16.70 -16.28
C CYS A 106 -2.02 17.64 -15.07
N ARG A 107 -3.04 18.51 -14.90
CA ARG A 107 -3.16 19.45 -13.76
C ARG A 107 -4.23 19.06 -12.74
N ARG A 108 -4.80 17.86 -12.84
CA ARG A 108 -5.77 17.38 -11.83
C ARG A 108 -5.05 17.23 -10.50
N LEU A 109 -5.70 17.66 -9.42
CA LEU A 109 -5.18 17.49 -8.06
C LEU A 109 -5.32 16.03 -7.57
N SER A 110 -6.28 15.29 -8.11
CA SER A 110 -6.58 13.91 -7.75
C SER A 110 -6.95 13.08 -8.98
N CYS A 111 -6.49 11.83 -9.03
CA CYS A 111 -6.94 10.88 -10.07
C CYS A 111 -8.20 10.11 -9.63
N VAL A 112 -8.64 10.26 -8.39
CA VAL A 112 -9.75 9.49 -7.82
C VAL A 112 -10.88 10.37 -7.25
N TYR A 113 -10.74 11.70 -7.35
CA TYR A 113 -11.77 12.63 -6.89
C TYR A 113 -12.03 13.73 -7.94
N PRO A 114 -13.28 14.19 -8.14
CA PRO A 114 -14.54 13.71 -7.55
C PRO A 114 -14.97 12.33 -8.07
N THR A 115 -14.41 11.89 -9.16
CA THR A 115 -14.61 10.58 -9.78
C THR A 115 -13.28 10.01 -10.23
N ILE A 116 -13.17 8.69 -10.29
CA ILE A 116 -11.99 8.00 -10.79
C ILE A 116 -11.74 8.45 -12.24
N CYS A 117 -10.50 8.84 -12.54
CA CYS A 117 -10.10 9.30 -13.86
C CYS A 117 -10.20 8.16 -14.86
N LYS A 118 -10.82 8.40 -16.00
CA LYS A 118 -10.96 7.41 -17.08
C LYS A 118 -9.63 6.90 -17.66
N ASN A 119 -8.56 7.68 -17.45
CA ASN A 119 -7.21 7.31 -17.92
C ASN A 119 -6.38 6.65 -16.79
N LEU A 120 -6.95 6.45 -15.60
CA LEU A 120 -6.26 5.77 -14.52
C LEU A 120 -6.38 4.25 -14.74
N GLU A 121 -5.24 3.57 -14.68
CA GLU A 121 -5.23 2.11 -14.54
C GLU A 121 -5.82 1.71 -13.20
N THR A 122 -6.66 0.69 -13.19
CA THR A 122 -7.36 0.21 -11.99
C THR A 122 -7.26 -1.30 -11.80
N ASP A 123 -6.44 -1.98 -12.62
CA ASP A 123 -6.19 -3.42 -12.51
C ASP A 123 -5.24 -3.72 -11.33
N HIS A 124 -5.74 -4.41 -10.31
CA HIS A 124 -4.96 -4.83 -9.15
C HIS A 124 -4.28 -6.20 -9.32
N SER A 125 -4.37 -6.82 -10.51
CA SER A 125 -3.74 -8.13 -10.77
C SER A 125 -2.24 -8.15 -10.45
N PRO A 126 -1.44 -7.09 -10.76
CA PRO A 126 -0.03 -7.07 -10.37
C PRO A 126 0.18 -7.13 -8.85
N THR A 127 -0.65 -6.40 -8.10
CA THR A 127 -0.58 -6.40 -6.62
C THR A 127 -0.97 -7.78 -6.06
N THR A 128 -2.03 -8.36 -6.57
CA THR A 128 -2.52 -9.70 -6.19
C THR A 128 -1.46 -10.77 -6.46
N GLN A 129 -0.81 -10.72 -7.63
CA GLN A 129 0.26 -11.64 -7.98
C GLN A 129 1.48 -11.49 -7.09
N LEU A 130 1.90 -10.25 -6.81
CA LEU A 130 2.99 -9.97 -5.87
C LEU A 130 2.71 -10.56 -4.49
N TYR A 131 1.51 -10.36 -3.96
CA TYR A 131 1.11 -10.91 -2.66
C TYR A 131 1.18 -12.43 -2.62
N ARG A 132 0.68 -13.10 -3.67
CA ARG A 132 0.73 -14.56 -3.80
C ARG A 132 2.16 -15.08 -3.86
N LYS A 133 3.03 -14.44 -4.64
CA LYS A 133 4.45 -14.81 -4.76
C LYS A 133 5.19 -14.61 -3.44
N ALA A 134 5.00 -13.46 -2.79
CA ALA A 134 5.62 -13.18 -1.49
C ALA A 134 5.18 -14.20 -0.42
N ARG A 135 3.91 -14.58 -0.40
CA ARG A 135 3.36 -15.59 0.50
C ARG A 135 3.87 -17.00 0.23
N ALA A 136 4.26 -17.29 -1.02
CA ALA A 136 4.80 -18.60 -1.42
C ALA A 136 6.29 -18.78 -1.08
N ILE A 137 7.00 -17.75 -0.64
CA ILE A 137 8.41 -17.83 -0.27
C ILE A 137 8.57 -18.81 0.91
N PRO A 138 9.43 -19.83 0.82
CA PRO A 138 9.67 -20.74 1.92
C PRO A 138 10.11 -20.01 3.19
N GLY A 139 9.48 -20.35 4.33
CA GLY A 139 9.75 -19.70 5.63
C GLY A 139 8.87 -18.47 5.91
N ILE A 140 8.13 -17.98 4.93
CA ILE A 140 7.10 -16.97 5.14
C ILE A 140 5.78 -17.66 5.51
N LYS A 141 5.20 -17.26 6.63
CA LYS A 141 3.93 -17.78 7.15
C LYS A 141 2.77 -16.82 6.90
N ARG A 142 3.07 -15.52 6.94
CA ARG A 142 2.07 -14.45 6.77
C ARG A 142 2.69 -13.24 6.09
N ILE A 143 1.94 -12.68 5.16
CA ILE A 143 2.17 -11.35 4.61
C ILE A 143 0.97 -10.51 5.04
N LEU A 144 1.19 -9.51 5.88
CA LEU A 144 0.12 -8.62 6.32
C LEU A 144 0.14 -7.32 5.52
N ILE A 145 -1.01 -6.69 5.41
CA ILE A 145 -1.19 -5.36 4.84
C ILE A 145 -1.71 -4.46 5.95
N ALA A 146 -0.79 -3.68 6.51
CA ALA A 146 -1.06 -2.73 7.59
C ALA A 146 -1.12 -1.28 7.10
N SER A 147 -0.60 -0.99 5.93
CA SER A 147 -0.77 0.28 5.22
C SER A 147 -2.22 0.54 4.88
N GLY A 148 -2.63 1.81 4.90
CA GLY A 148 -3.96 2.20 4.45
C GLY A 148 -4.18 1.88 2.98
N LEU A 149 -5.42 1.56 2.60
CA LEU A 149 -5.78 1.35 1.21
C LEU A 149 -6.95 2.25 0.78
N ARG A 150 -7.06 2.43 -0.53
CA ARG A 150 -8.19 3.11 -1.17
C ARG A 150 -9.30 2.09 -1.44
N TYR A 151 -10.30 2.06 -0.58
CA TYR A 151 -11.44 1.15 -0.72
C TYR A 151 -12.26 1.43 -1.98
N ASP A 152 -12.30 2.69 -2.44
CA ASP A 152 -12.99 3.10 -3.66
C ASP A 152 -12.33 2.56 -4.94
N LEU A 153 -11.02 2.29 -4.92
CA LEU A 153 -10.33 1.56 -5.98
C LEU A 153 -10.49 0.05 -5.80
N ALA A 154 -10.37 -0.44 -4.56
CA ALA A 154 -10.42 -1.87 -4.28
C ALA A 154 -11.74 -2.52 -4.73
N ILE A 155 -12.87 -1.82 -4.61
CA ILE A 155 -14.18 -2.34 -5.03
C ILE A 155 -14.29 -2.59 -6.54
N LEU A 156 -13.36 -2.09 -7.35
CA LEU A 156 -13.32 -2.32 -8.79
C LEU A 156 -12.75 -3.70 -9.16
N ASP A 157 -12.08 -4.36 -8.20
CA ASP A 157 -11.45 -5.65 -8.39
C ASP A 157 -11.81 -6.60 -7.23
N GLU A 158 -12.80 -7.46 -7.48
CA GLU A 158 -13.30 -8.40 -6.48
C GLU A 158 -12.26 -9.46 -6.10
N GLU A 159 -11.40 -9.87 -7.04
CA GLU A 159 -10.35 -10.85 -6.78
C GLU A 159 -9.29 -10.29 -5.83
N TYR A 160 -8.91 -9.02 -6.03
CA TYR A 160 -8.03 -8.32 -5.11
C TYR A 160 -8.60 -8.27 -3.69
N VAL A 161 -9.88 -7.88 -3.55
CA VAL A 161 -10.52 -7.81 -2.21
C VAL A 161 -10.58 -9.19 -1.57
N LYS A 162 -10.91 -10.23 -2.33
CA LYS A 162 -10.92 -11.62 -1.84
C LYS A 162 -9.54 -12.04 -1.35
N GLU A 163 -8.49 -11.85 -2.14
CA GLU A 163 -7.10 -12.17 -1.75
C GLU A 163 -6.69 -11.42 -0.48
N LEU A 164 -6.95 -10.11 -0.45
CA LEU A 164 -6.64 -9.25 0.68
C LEU A 164 -7.30 -9.76 1.98
N VAL A 165 -8.62 -9.95 1.95
CA VAL A 165 -9.39 -10.31 3.15
C VAL A 165 -9.03 -11.70 3.64
N THR A 166 -8.90 -12.66 2.73
CA THR A 166 -8.65 -14.07 3.09
C THR A 166 -7.24 -14.30 3.64
N HIS A 167 -6.23 -13.54 3.17
CA HIS A 167 -4.84 -13.88 3.42
C HIS A 167 -4.00 -12.79 4.09
N HIS A 168 -4.40 -11.51 4.04
CA HIS A 168 -3.52 -10.39 4.36
C HIS A 168 -4.03 -9.49 5.48
N VAL A 169 -5.22 -9.75 6.03
CA VAL A 169 -5.79 -9.01 7.17
C VAL A 169 -5.43 -9.70 8.47
N GLY A 170 -4.70 -8.99 9.34
CA GLY A 170 -4.23 -9.52 10.63
C GLY A 170 -5.14 -9.21 11.82
N GLY A 171 -6.42 -8.93 11.59
CA GLY A 171 -7.40 -8.54 12.61
C GLY A 171 -8.05 -7.18 12.31
N TYR A 172 -7.27 -6.18 11.90
CA TYR A 172 -7.77 -4.88 11.49
C TYR A 172 -7.25 -4.51 10.11
N LEU A 173 -8.12 -3.89 9.31
CA LEU A 173 -7.77 -3.34 8.01
C LEU A 173 -7.92 -1.81 8.05
N LYS A 174 -6.90 -1.08 7.61
CA LYS A 174 -6.93 0.39 7.52
C LYS A 174 -7.46 0.81 6.16
N ILE A 175 -8.60 1.47 6.14
CA ILE A 175 -9.25 1.95 4.91
C ILE A 175 -9.49 3.46 4.90
N ALA A 176 -9.19 4.15 5.99
CA ALA A 176 -9.13 5.60 6.14
C ALA A 176 -10.31 6.35 5.47
N PRO A 177 -11.59 6.12 5.85
CA PRO A 177 -12.71 6.89 5.32
C PRO A 177 -12.66 8.36 5.77
N GLU A 178 -12.05 8.64 6.91
CA GLU A 178 -11.81 9.95 7.56
C GLU A 178 -13.06 10.58 8.16
N HIS A 179 -14.19 10.56 7.48
CA HIS A 179 -15.45 11.14 7.94
C HIS A 179 -16.65 10.37 7.38
N SER A 180 -17.85 10.61 7.91
CA SER A 180 -19.11 10.02 7.44
C SER A 180 -20.00 11.01 6.66
N GLU A 181 -19.75 12.32 6.80
CA GLU A 181 -20.54 13.35 6.14
C GLU A 181 -19.96 13.77 4.80
N ASP A 182 -20.77 13.69 3.74
CA ASP A 182 -20.35 13.99 2.36
C ASP A 182 -19.85 15.43 2.20
N SER A 183 -20.43 16.38 2.93
CA SER A 183 -20.00 17.79 2.91
C SER A 183 -18.56 17.97 3.42
N THR A 184 -18.15 17.18 4.40
CA THR A 184 -16.78 17.17 4.93
C THR A 184 -15.85 16.37 4.00
N LEU A 185 -16.28 15.19 3.57
CA LEU A 185 -15.52 14.35 2.64
C LEU A 185 -15.21 15.08 1.33
N SER A 186 -16.14 15.86 0.81
CA SER A 186 -15.92 16.68 -0.39
C SER A 186 -14.80 17.71 -0.23
N LYS A 187 -14.69 18.35 0.94
CA LYS A 187 -13.61 19.28 1.27
C LYS A 187 -12.27 18.56 1.44
N MET A 188 -12.29 17.32 1.90
CA MET A 188 -11.12 16.46 2.01
C MET A 188 -10.68 15.83 0.69
N MET A 189 -11.45 15.99 -0.38
CA MET A 189 -11.26 15.28 -1.65
C MET A 189 -11.29 13.76 -1.47
N LYS A 190 -12.19 13.29 -0.61
CA LYS A 190 -12.43 11.86 -0.35
C LYS A 190 -13.74 11.41 -1.02
N PRO A 191 -13.84 10.11 -1.42
CA PRO A 191 -15.10 9.58 -1.94
C PRO A 191 -16.18 9.60 -0.88
N GLY A 192 -17.45 9.72 -1.30
CA GLY A 192 -18.60 9.61 -0.42
C GLY A 192 -18.78 8.19 0.16
N MET A 193 -19.68 8.07 1.13
CA MET A 193 -19.90 6.82 1.88
C MET A 193 -20.44 5.66 1.06
N GLY A 194 -20.92 5.89 -0.18
CA GLY A 194 -21.39 4.82 -1.07
C GLY A 194 -20.31 3.76 -1.37
N SER A 195 -19.08 4.20 -1.67
CA SER A 195 -17.94 3.31 -1.91
C SER A 195 -17.56 2.55 -0.64
N TYR A 196 -17.63 3.18 0.52
CA TYR A 196 -17.39 2.54 1.80
C TYR A 196 -18.37 1.39 2.05
N GLN A 197 -19.67 1.63 1.82
CA GLN A 197 -20.69 0.60 2.01
C GLN A 197 -20.52 -0.56 1.03
N ALA A 198 -20.13 -0.27 -0.22
CA ALA A 198 -19.84 -1.31 -1.19
C ALA A 198 -18.65 -2.16 -0.74
N PHE A 199 -17.56 -1.53 -0.31
CA PHE A 199 -16.38 -2.23 0.21
C PHE A 199 -16.73 -3.08 1.43
N LYS A 200 -17.49 -2.53 2.39
CA LYS A 200 -17.92 -3.26 3.58
C LYS A 200 -18.64 -4.57 3.22
N LYS A 201 -19.57 -4.53 2.27
CA LYS A 201 -20.28 -5.72 1.79
C LYS A 201 -19.34 -6.76 1.19
N MET A 202 -18.35 -6.32 0.39
CA MET A 202 -17.35 -7.22 -0.18
C MET A 202 -16.44 -7.80 0.91
N PHE A 203 -16.03 -7.00 1.87
CA PHE A 203 -15.23 -7.43 3.01
C PHE A 203 -15.97 -8.51 3.81
N GLU A 204 -17.22 -8.27 4.19
CA GLU A 204 -18.05 -9.21 4.95
C GLU A 204 -18.33 -10.51 4.20
N LYS A 205 -18.30 -10.49 2.87
CA LYS A 205 -18.46 -11.69 2.03
C LYS A 205 -17.28 -12.66 2.14
N TYR A 206 -16.07 -12.16 2.39
CA TYR A 206 -14.83 -12.96 2.38
C TYR A 206 -14.16 -13.10 3.77
N CYS A 207 -14.74 -12.48 4.81
CA CYS A 207 -14.25 -12.53 6.19
C CYS A 207 -14.52 -13.86 6.90
#